data_82fffbf45330811dfbe61a696ed9bc6e
#
_entry.id   82fffbf45330811dfbe61a696ed9bc6e
#
_cell.length_a   1.000
_cell.length_b   1.000
_cell.length_c   1.000
_cell.angle_alpha   90.00
_cell.angle_beta   90.00
_cell.angle_gamma   90.00
#
_symmetry.space_group_name_H-M   'P 1'
#
loop_
_entity.id
_entity.type
_entity.pdbx_description
1 polymer ?
#
loop_
_entity_poly.entity_id
_entity_poly.type
_entity_poly.pdbx_seq_one_letter_code
_entity_poly.pdbx_strand_id
1 'polypeptide(L)'
;SKVYIHGLIRDEKGQKMSKSKGNTIDPVQIIDKYGCDALRFTMTSLCTYGGQDIKVSDERFEYGRNFANKIWNASRFVMMNLEGVDNKAIDKSKLTLVDKWILNQLNETAKIVNDNMKEYRIGEIAHTLYDFFRSEYCDWYVEIAKIQLQDPELKANTQRVLRYVLDMSLRMLHPIMPHITEEIWQDIKAISGFGADEDVPSALIIANFPKYDEEWAFPKEAEEMNLVFETIKSLRNVRQSFNIPTSATVDVEIRTEGKEKEIFGEIEAYIHRLAKVNNITYANLD
;
A
#
# COMPACT_ATOMS: atom_id res chain seq x y z
N SER A 1 -20.47 -14.44 23.10
CA SER A 1 -19.46 -13.43 23.40
C SER A 1 -18.09 -14.07 23.53
N LYS A 2 -17.05 -13.41 22.98
CA LYS A 2 -15.66 -13.85 23.12
C LYS A 2 -14.93 -12.87 24.02
N VAL A 3 -13.96 -13.34 24.81
CA VAL A 3 -13.07 -12.52 25.63
C VAL A 3 -11.71 -12.53 24.96
N TYR A 4 -11.20 -11.34 24.67
CA TYR A 4 -9.85 -11.15 24.13
C TYR A 4 -8.92 -10.71 25.25
N ILE A 5 -7.88 -11.49 25.52
CA ILE A 5 -6.86 -11.18 26.53
C ILE A 5 -5.63 -10.64 25.79
N HIS A 6 -5.28 -9.40 26.07
CA HIS A 6 -4.10 -8.75 25.49
C HIS A 6 -2.89 -8.81 26.45
N GLY A 7 -1.67 -8.68 25.92
CA GLY A 7 -0.44 -8.59 26.69
C GLY A 7 -0.30 -7.27 27.46
N LEU A 8 0.59 -7.24 28.44
CA LEU A 8 0.96 -6.03 29.16
C LEU A 8 1.95 -5.20 28.33
N ILE A 9 1.83 -3.88 28.45
CA ILE A 9 2.80 -2.96 27.87
C ILE A 9 4.02 -2.89 28.78
N ARG A 10 5.21 -3.08 28.21
CA ARG A 10 6.51 -3.03 28.87
C ARG A 10 7.39 -1.96 28.26
N ASP A 11 8.36 -1.49 29.01
CA ASP A 11 9.38 -0.57 28.50
C ASP A 11 10.31 -1.27 27.47
N GLU A 12 11.21 -0.50 26.89
CA GLU A 12 12.18 -0.96 25.89
C GLU A 12 13.04 -2.14 26.39
N LYS A 13 13.34 -2.17 27.70
CA LYS A 13 14.11 -3.24 28.34
C LYS A 13 13.25 -4.45 28.70
N GLY A 14 11.95 -4.42 28.38
CA GLY A 14 11.00 -5.48 28.72
C GLY A 14 10.57 -5.49 30.19
N GLN A 15 10.82 -4.40 30.95
CA GLN A 15 10.44 -4.31 32.35
C GLN A 15 8.98 -3.84 32.48
N LYS A 16 8.30 -4.32 33.53
CA LYS A 16 6.97 -3.83 33.88
C LYS A 16 7.06 -2.34 34.21
N MET A 17 6.22 -1.53 33.58
CA MET A 17 6.14 -0.10 33.86
C MET A 17 5.56 0.15 35.25
N SER A 18 6.16 1.08 35.98
CA SER A 18 5.66 1.57 37.27
C SER A 18 6.11 3.01 37.51
N LYS A 19 5.27 3.80 38.21
CA LYS A 19 5.59 5.17 38.56
C LYS A 19 6.85 5.22 39.48
N SER A 20 7.03 4.25 40.37
CA SER A 20 8.15 4.17 41.25
C SER A 20 9.49 3.91 40.55
N LYS A 21 9.49 3.30 39.36
CA LYS A 21 10.68 3.08 38.54
C LYS A 21 10.95 4.22 37.56
N GLY A 22 10.03 5.13 37.39
CA GLY A 22 10.16 6.24 36.43
C GLY A 22 10.17 5.80 34.95
N ASN A 23 9.72 4.57 34.65
CA ASN A 23 9.71 3.99 33.29
C ASN A 23 8.30 3.92 32.67
N THR A 24 7.36 4.70 33.22
CA THR A 24 6.01 4.82 32.64
C THR A 24 6.04 5.72 31.42
N ILE A 25 5.37 5.28 30.36
CA ILE A 25 5.15 6.08 29.16
C ILE A 25 3.77 6.71 29.28
N ASP A 26 3.72 8.04 29.18
CA ASP A 26 2.47 8.79 29.13
C ASP A 26 1.97 8.81 27.69
N PRO A 27 0.77 8.24 27.40
CA PRO A 27 0.21 8.24 26.07
C PRO A 27 0.03 9.65 25.48
N VAL A 28 -0.27 10.66 26.31
CA VAL A 28 -0.45 12.05 25.85
C VAL A 28 0.85 12.60 25.29
N GLN A 29 1.98 12.37 25.96
CA GLN A 29 3.30 12.78 25.48
C GLN A 29 3.66 12.09 24.15
N ILE A 30 3.28 10.83 23.97
CA ILE A 30 3.48 10.12 22.70
C ILE A 30 2.61 10.71 21.59
N ILE A 31 1.36 11.04 21.91
CA ILE A 31 0.44 11.69 20.96
C ILE A 31 0.99 13.05 20.52
N ASP A 32 1.45 13.86 21.46
CA ASP A 32 2.03 15.18 21.17
C ASP A 32 3.29 15.09 20.30
N LYS A 33 4.12 14.07 20.51
CA LYS A 33 5.39 13.89 19.80
C LYS A 33 5.24 13.21 18.43
N TYR A 34 4.40 12.20 18.32
CA TYR A 34 4.31 11.32 17.14
C TYR A 34 2.96 11.35 16.43
N GLY A 35 1.92 11.80 17.09
CA GLY A 35 0.53 11.78 16.60
C GLY A 35 -0.28 10.58 17.11
N CYS A 36 -1.59 10.78 17.21
CA CYS A 36 -2.52 9.76 17.72
C CYS A 36 -2.52 8.50 16.84
N ASP A 37 -2.57 8.64 15.52
CA ASP A 37 -2.61 7.51 14.59
C ASP A 37 -1.29 6.72 14.61
N ALA A 38 -0.15 7.38 14.83
CA ALA A 38 1.12 6.71 15.01
C ALA A 38 1.13 5.81 16.27
N LEU A 39 0.62 6.34 17.39
CA LEU A 39 0.46 5.55 18.61
C LEU A 39 -0.46 4.35 18.36
N ARG A 40 -1.65 4.58 17.78
CA ARG A 40 -2.64 3.52 17.51
C ARG A 40 -2.08 2.44 16.60
N PHE A 41 -1.45 2.83 15.50
CA PHE A 41 -0.83 1.88 14.57
C PHE A 41 0.28 1.06 15.25
N THR A 42 1.16 1.72 16.01
CA THR A 42 2.24 1.04 16.73
C THR A 42 1.68 0.02 17.71
N MET A 43 0.71 0.41 18.53
CA MET A 43 0.11 -0.50 19.50
C MET A 43 -0.58 -1.68 18.82
N THR A 44 -1.28 -1.43 17.70
CA THR A 44 -1.97 -2.47 16.94
C THR A 44 -0.96 -3.45 16.30
N SER A 45 0.08 -2.94 15.65
CA SER A 45 1.09 -3.75 14.96
C SER A 45 1.93 -4.63 15.90
N LEU A 46 2.04 -4.23 17.17
CA LEU A 46 2.76 -4.99 18.19
C LEU A 46 1.88 -6.03 18.93
N CYS A 47 0.56 -6.04 18.66
CA CYS A 47 -0.32 -7.05 19.22
C CYS A 47 -0.03 -8.41 18.61
N THR A 48 0.39 -9.37 19.43
CA THR A 48 0.60 -10.75 19.03
C THR A 48 -0.56 -11.63 19.47
N TYR A 49 -0.86 -12.65 18.65
CA TYR A 49 -1.83 -13.66 19.03
C TYR A 49 -1.33 -14.42 20.25
N GLY A 50 -2.21 -14.62 21.26
CA GLY A 50 -1.87 -15.32 22.49
C GLY A 50 -1.44 -14.41 23.67
N GLY A 51 -1.59 -13.08 23.53
CA GLY A 51 -1.45 -12.15 24.67
C GLY A 51 -0.03 -11.97 25.19
N GLN A 52 0.97 -12.06 24.32
CA GLN A 52 2.36 -11.76 24.69
C GLN A 52 2.52 -10.29 25.05
N ASP A 53 3.44 -10.01 25.98
CA ASP A 53 3.74 -8.66 26.40
C ASP A 53 4.31 -7.81 25.26
N ILE A 54 3.84 -6.56 25.20
CA ILE A 54 4.18 -5.60 24.14
C ILE A 54 5.31 -4.71 24.63
N LYS A 55 6.49 -4.80 24.00
CA LYS A 55 7.61 -3.89 24.24
C LYS A 55 7.48 -2.68 23.33
N VAL A 56 7.49 -1.50 23.93
CA VAL A 56 7.42 -0.23 23.22
C VAL A 56 8.72 0.55 23.34
N SER A 57 9.10 1.25 22.28
CA SER A 57 10.27 2.14 22.22
C SER A 57 9.94 3.35 21.33
N ASP A 58 10.74 4.40 21.45
CA ASP A 58 10.63 5.59 20.61
C ASP A 58 10.72 5.24 19.12
N GLU A 59 11.60 4.32 18.72
CA GLU A 59 11.73 3.84 17.34
C GLU A 59 10.43 3.23 16.78
N ARG A 60 9.68 2.51 17.64
CA ARG A 60 8.39 1.92 17.24
C ARG A 60 7.33 2.97 16.95
N PHE A 61 7.28 4.03 17.78
CA PHE A 61 6.36 5.15 17.53
C PHE A 61 6.78 5.96 16.30
N GLU A 62 8.07 6.13 16.08
CA GLU A 62 8.61 6.78 14.89
C GLU A 62 8.27 6.00 13.62
N TYR A 63 8.33 4.67 13.67
CA TYR A 63 7.89 3.79 12.58
C TYR A 63 6.41 4.04 12.23
N GLY A 64 5.53 4.12 13.25
CA GLY A 64 4.11 4.44 13.05
C GLY A 64 3.90 5.84 12.44
N ARG A 65 4.64 6.85 12.90
CA ARG A 65 4.62 8.20 12.33
C ARG A 65 5.09 8.20 10.87
N ASN A 66 6.15 7.49 10.55
CA ASN A 66 6.67 7.40 9.20
C ASN A 66 5.68 6.73 8.25
N PHE A 67 4.92 5.77 8.74
CA PHE A 67 3.83 5.17 7.96
C PHE A 67 2.70 6.18 7.71
N ALA A 68 2.25 6.93 8.73
CA ALA A 68 1.28 8.00 8.55
C ALA A 68 1.74 9.03 7.51
N ASN A 69 3.01 9.45 7.58
CA ASN A 69 3.60 10.36 6.58
C ASN A 69 3.61 9.75 5.17
N LYS A 70 3.87 8.44 5.05
CA LYS A 70 3.83 7.74 3.75
C LYS A 70 2.41 7.74 3.18
N ILE A 71 1.41 7.46 4.02
CA ILE A 71 -0.01 7.53 3.62
C ILE A 71 -0.36 8.93 3.12
N TRP A 72 -0.02 9.95 3.89
CA TRP A 72 -0.29 11.35 3.54
C TRP A 72 0.36 11.75 2.20
N ASN A 73 1.64 11.44 2.02
CA ASN A 73 2.36 11.82 0.81
C ASN A 73 1.85 11.11 -0.44
N ALA A 74 1.54 9.82 -0.34
CA ALA A 74 0.95 9.06 -1.44
C ALA A 74 -0.44 9.61 -1.80
N SER A 75 -1.26 9.87 -0.79
CA SER A 75 -2.60 10.45 -0.99
C SER A 75 -2.55 11.83 -1.63
N ARG A 76 -1.62 12.69 -1.20
CA ARG A 76 -1.39 14.00 -1.86
C ARG A 76 -1.06 13.84 -3.34
N PHE A 77 -0.18 12.91 -3.69
CA PHE A 77 0.12 12.63 -5.11
C PHE A 77 -1.14 12.23 -5.87
N VAL A 78 -1.95 11.31 -5.31
CA VAL A 78 -3.19 10.87 -5.95
C VAL A 78 -4.14 12.05 -6.11
N MET A 79 -4.41 12.80 -5.05
CA MET A 79 -5.32 13.95 -5.09
C MET A 79 -4.93 14.99 -6.15
N MET A 80 -3.64 15.31 -6.26
CA MET A 80 -3.12 16.22 -7.29
C MET A 80 -3.36 15.70 -8.72
N ASN A 81 -3.49 14.40 -8.89
CA ASN A 81 -3.74 13.77 -10.20
C ASN A 81 -5.21 13.44 -10.44
N LEU A 82 -6.11 13.68 -9.47
CA LEU A 82 -7.55 13.47 -9.62
C LEU A 82 -8.29 14.70 -10.17
N GLU A 83 -7.61 15.82 -10.38
CA GLU A 83 -8.22 17.01 -10.96
C GLU A 83 -8.82 16.70 -12.34
N GLY A 84 -10.09 16.99 -12.49
CA GLY A 84 -10.84 16.75 -13.74
C GLY A 84 -11.22 15.28 -13.98
N VAL A 85 -10.99 14.37 -13.02
CA VAL A 85 -11.48 12.99 -13.11
C VAL A 85 -13.01 12.99 -13.09
N ASP A 86 -13.60 12.20 -13.99
CA ASP A 86 -15.05 11.96 -13.97
C ASP A 86 -15.44 10.95 -12.85
N ASN A 87 -16.73 10.92 -12.54
CA ASN A 87 -17.28 10.02 -11.51
C ASN A 87 -17.63 8.61 -12.03
N LYS A 88 -17.14 8.25 -13.21
CA LYS A 88 -17.43 6.96 -13.81
C LYS A 88 -16.72 5.82 -13.07
N ALA A 89 -17.29 4.64 -13.19
CA ALA A 89 -16.65 3.41 -12.75
C ALA A 89 -15.37 3.13 -13.55
N ILE A 90 -14.52 2.27 -13.00
CA ILE A 90 -13.35 1.74 -13.69
C ILE A 90 -13.80 0.99 -14.94
N ASP A 91 -13.24 1.33 -16.09
CA ASP A 91 -13.48 0.62 -17.34
C ASP A 91 -12.58 -0.62 -17.40
N LYS A 92 -13.19 -1.80 -17.17
CA LYS A 92 -12.48 -3.09 -17.14
C LYS A 92 -11.82 -3.42 -18.49
N SER A 93 -12.35 -2.94 -19.59
CA SER A 93 -11.79 -3.19 -20.93
C SER A 93 -10.48 -2.42 -21.19
N LYS A 94 -10.20 -1.40 -20.36
CA LYS A 94 -9.01 -0.54 -20.44
C LYS A 94 -8.01 -0.78 -19.32
N LEU A 95 -8.20 -1.82 -18.54
CA LEU A 95 -7.23 -2.18 -17.52
C LEU A 95 -5.94 -2.72 -18.14
N THR A 96 -4.83 -2.11 -17.80
CA THR A 96 -3.49 -2.62 -18.12
C THR A 96 -3.16 -3.83 -17.24
N LEU A 97 -2.10 -4.55 -17.59
CA LEU A 97 -1.62 -5.66 -16.77
C LEU A 97 -1.33 -5.24 -15.32
N VAL A 98 -0.74 -4.05 -15.14
CA VAL A 98 -0.43 -3.53 -13.79
C VAL A 98 -1.67 -3.05 -13.03
N ASP A 99 -2.69 -2.55 -13.73
CA ASP A 99 -3.97 -2.19 -13.09
C ASP A 99 -4.68 -3.43 -12.54
N LYS A 100 -4.71 -4.50 -13.32
CA LYS A 100 -5.26 -5.79 -12.88
C LYS A 100 -4.49 -6.36 -11.71
N TRP A 101 -3.16 -6.26 -11.74
CA TRP A 101 -2.32 -6.69 -10.62
C TRP A 101 -2.67 -5.96 -9.34
N ILE A 102 -2.68 -4.62 -9.32
CA ILE A 102 -2.94 -3.88 -8.07
C ILE A 102 -4.38 -4.09 -7.56
N LEU A 103 -5.35 -4.24 -8.44
CA LEU A 103 -6.73 -4.55 -8.07
C LEU A 103 -6.83 -5.95 -7.44
N ASN A 104 -6.12 -6.93 -8.00
CA ASN A 104 -6.02 -8.27 -7.40
C ASN A 104 -5.34 -8.24 -6.02
N GLN A 105 -4.25 -7.49 -5.87
CA GLN A 105 -3.53 -7.38 -4.60
C GLN A 105 -4.40 -6.70 -3.52
N LEU A 106 -5.13 -5.66 -3.89
CA LEU A 106 -6.11 -5.02 -3.00
C LEU A 106 -7.20 -6.00 -2.56
N ASN A 107 -7.71 -6.79 -3.50
CA ASN A 107 -8.77 -7.76 -3.28
C ASN A 107 -8.33 -8.89 -2.33
N GLU A 108 -7.14 -9.46 -2.56
CA GLU A 108 -6.54 -10.45 -1.66
C GLU A 108 -6.22 -9.85 -0.29
N THR A 109 -5.74 -8.62 -0.24
CA THR A 109 -5.53 -7.88 1.01
C THR A 109 -6.83 -7.76 1.80
N ALA A 110 -7.94 -7.38 1.15
CA ALA A 110 -9.24 -7.30 1.80
C ALA A 110 -9.69 -8.67 2.36
N LYS A 111 -9.46 -9.76 1.63
CA LYS A 111 -9.72 -11.11 2.11
C LYS A 111 -8.93 -11.46 3.36
N ILE A 112 -7.61 -11.27 3.31
CA ILE A 112 -6.69 -11.56 4.43
C ILE A 112 -7.08 -10.74 5.66
N VAL A 113 -7.35 -9.45 5.49
CA VAL A 113 -7.77 -8.55 6.58
C VAL A 113 -9.08 -9.05 7.21
N ASN A 114 -10.10 -9.39 6.40
CA ASN A 114 -11.38 -9.90 6.92
C ASN A 114 -11.22 -11.22 7.66
N ASP A 115 -10.38 -12.11 7.17
CA ASP A 115 -10.14 -13.41 7.83
C ASP A 115 -9.37 -13.23 9.15
N ASN A 116 -8.35 -12.36 9.19
CA ASN A 116 -7.65 -12.01 10.41
C ASN A 116 -8.56 -11.28 11.43
N MET A 117 -9.55 -10.48 10.99
CA MET A 117 -10.55 -9.89 11.87
C MET A 117 -11.42 -10.96 12.55
N LYS A 118 -11.88 -11.98 11.82
CA LYS A 118 -12.66 -13.09 12.37
C LYS A 118 -11.89 -13.87 13.45
N GLU A 119 -10.58 -14.01 13.24
CA GLU A 119 -9.66 -14.72 14.12
C GLU A 119 -9.03 -13.83 15.23
N TYR A 120 -9.37 -12.53 15.29
CA TYR A 120 -8.80 -11.56 16.24
C TYR A 120 -7.27 -11.42 16.15
N ARG A 121 -6.68 -11.63 14.97
CA ARG A 121 -5.25 -11.46 14.71
C ARG A 121 -4.93 -10.01 14.37
N ILE A 122 -5.08 -9.13 15.34
CA ILE A 122 -5.06 -7.67 15.13
C ILE A 122 -3.72 -7.18 14.60
N GLY A 123 -2.60 -7.74 15.08
CA GLY A 123 -1.26 -7.39 14.59
C GLY A 123 -1.07 -7.74 13.11
N GLU A 124 -1.56 -8.90 12.69
CA GLU A 124 -1.48 -9.34 11.30
C GLU A 124 -2.26 -8.41 10.35
N ILE A 125 -3.39 -7.86 10.81
CA ILE A 125 -4.14 -6.86 10.05
C ILE A 125 -3.26 -5.63 9.79
N ALA A 126 -2.62 -5.10 10.83
CA ALA A 126 -1.76 -3.92 10.70
C ALA A 126 -0.57 -4.16 9.76
N HIS A 127 0.08 -5.33 9.85
CA HIS A 127 1.19 -5.71 8.98
C HIS A 127 0.74 -5.88 7.53
N THR A 128 -0.35 -6.60 7.30
CA THR A 128 -0.92 -6.81 5.95
C THR A 128 -1.23 -5.47 5.27
N LEU A 129 -1.87 -4.54 5.98
CA LEU A 129 -2.19 -3.21 5.45
C LEU A 129 -0.95 -2.36 5.21
N TYR A 130 0.04 -2.44 6.09
CA TYR A 130 1.32 -1.75 5.92
C TYR A 130 2.05 -2.23 4.67
N ASP A 131 2.19 -3.54 4.51
CA ASP A 131 2.92 -4.14 3.39
C ASP A 131 2.24 -3.84 2.06
N PHE A 132 0.93 -4.00 1.97
CA PHE A 132 0.16 -3.63 0.79
C PHE A 132 0.32 -2.15 0.45
N PHE A 133 0.04 -1.26 1.39
CA PHE A 133 0.02 0.18 1.11
C PHE A 133 1.42 0.71 0.78
N ARG A 134 2.44 0.31 1.56
CA ARG A 134 3.80 0.79 1.36
C ARG A 134 4.43 0.19 0.11
N SER A 135 4.47 -1.14 0.02
CA SER A 135 5.26 -1.82 -1.00
C SER A 135 4.50 -1.93 -2.32
N GLU A 136 3.27 -2.44 -2.31
CA GLU A 136 2.54 -2.72 -3.54
C GLU A 136 1.94 -1.44 -4.13
N TYR A 137 1.21 -0.69 -3.32
CA TYR A 137 0.58 0.53 -3.80
C TYR A 137 1.58 1.66 -4.03
N CYS A 138 2.36 2.05 -3.01
CA CYS A 138 3.25 3.22 -3.13
C CYS A 138 4.51 2.95 -3.96
N ASP A 139 5.23 1.85 -3.66
CA ASP A 139 6.55 1.65 -4.25
C ASP A 139 6.49 1.08 -5.68
N TRP A 140 5.36 0.43 -6.03
CA TRP A 140 5.15 -0.10 -7.38
C TRP A 140 4.06 0.63 -8.15
N TYR A 141 2.80 0.51 -7.72
CA TYR A 141 1.69 0.98 -8.54
C TYR A 141 1.73 2.50 -8.77
N VAL A 142 1.92 3.29 -7.73
CA VAL A 142 1.99 4.76 -7.85
C VAL A 142 3.15 5.18 -8.76
N GLU A 143 4.30 4.51 -8.71
CA GLU A 143 5.43 4.82 -9.58
C GLU A 143 5.15 4.49 -11.05
N ILE A 144 4.45 3.39 -11.32
CA ILE A 144 4.02 3.02 -12.69
C ILE A 144 2.90 3.95 -13.17
N ALA A 145 1.94 4.27 -12.30
CA ALA A 145 0.85 5.18 -12.63
C ALA A 145 1.34 6.56 -13.11
N LYS A 146 2.50 7.03 -12.65
CA LYS A 146 3.13 8.26 -13.17
C LYS A 146 3.43 8.19 -14.67
N ILE A 147 3.65 7.01 -15.20
CA ILE A 147 3.85 6.79 -16.65
C ILE A 147 2.50 6.78 -17.36
N GLN A 148 1.56 6.00 -16.85
CA GLN A 148 0.22 5.87 -17.45
C GLN A 148 -0.55 7.21 -17.48
N LEU A 149 -0.34 8.06 -16.45
CA LEU A 149 -0.95 9.39 -16.39
C LEU A 149 -0.45 10.36 -17.48
N GLN A 150 0.67 10.06 -18.14
CA GLN A 150 1.15 10.82 -19.30
C GLN A 150 0.53 10.36 -20.61
N ASP A 151 -0.08 9.18 -20.64
CA ASP A 151 -0.76 8.64 -21.80
C ASP A 151 -2.24 9.08 -21.79
N PRO A 152 -2.69 9.87 -22.80
CA PRO A 152 -4.07 10.35 -22.86
C PRO A 152 -5.12 9.23 -22.91
N GLU A 153 -4.79 8.05 -23.46
CA GLU A 153 -5.72 6.92 -23.57
C GLU A 153 -5.88 6.19 -22.23
N LEU A 154 -4.82 6.14 -21.42
CA LEU A 154 -4.80 5.45 -20.12
C LEU A 154 -5.20 6.36 -18.95
N LYS A 155 -4.88 7.66 -19.05
CA LYS A 155 -4.97 8.62 -17.96
C LYS A 155 -6.28 8.54 -17.16
N ALA A 156 -7.41 8.62 -17.82
CA ALA A 156 -8.71 8.67 -17.15
C ALA A 156 -9.00 7.39 -16.34
N ASN A 157 -8.66 6.21 -16.90
CA ASN A 157 -8.86 4.94 -16.21
C ASN A 157 -7.86 4.75 -15.08
N THR A 158 -6.59 5.14 -15.27
CA THR A 158 -5.57 5.13 -14.22
C THR A 158 -5.96 6.01 -13.04
N GLN A 159 -6.52 7.21 -13.28
CA GLN A 159 -7.05 8.07 -12.21
C GLN A 159 -8.15 7.37 -11.40
N ARG A 160 -9.06 6.67 -12.05
CA ARG A 160 -10.14 5.91 -11.40
C ARG A 160 -9.58 4.75 -10.56
N VAL A 161 -8.59 4.01 -11.07
CA VAL A 161 -7.94 2.92 -10.34
C VAL A 161 -7.17 3.47 -9.13
N LEU A 162 -6.38 4.55 -9.29
CA LEU A 162 -5.68 5.21 -8.19
C LEU A 162 -6.63 5.63 -7.08
N ARG A 163 -7.76 6.27 -7.43
CA ARG A 163 -8.81 6.68 -6.50
C ARG A 163 -9.43 5.47 -5.78
N TYR A 164 -9.82 4.45 -6.53
CA TYR A 164 -10.46 3.26 -5.98
C TYR A 164 -9.56 2.51 -4.99
N VAL A 165 -8.30 2.28 -5.36
CA VAL A 165 -7.33 1.60 -4.48
C VAL A 165 -7.08 2.41 -3.22
N LEU A 166 -6.96 3.73 -3.33
CA LEU A 166 -6.78 4.61 -2.17
C LEU A 166 -8.02 4.58 -1.27
N ASP A 167 -9.23 4.76 -1.80
CA ASP A 167 -10.48 4.72 -1.03
C ASP A 167 -10.62 3.41 -0.23
N MET A 168 -10.46 2.26 -0.89
CA MET A 168 -10.55 0.96 -0.23
C MET A 168 -9.46 0.76 0.83
N SER A 169 -8.26 1.25 0.58
CA SER A 169 -7.15 1.20 1.55
C SER A 169 -7.45 2.04 2.79
N LEU A 170 -7.99 3.25 2.60
CA LEU A 170 -8.37 4.12 3.71
C LEU A 170 -9.47 3.50 4.56
N ARG A 171 -10.46 2.86 3.95
CA ARG A 171 -11.53 2.13 4.66
C ARG A 171 -10.98 0.99 5.53
N MET A 172 -10.02 0.23 5.00
CA MET A 172 -9.39 -0.85 5.77
C MET A 172 -8.48 -0.34 6.89
N LEU A 173 -7.79 0.78 6.68
CA LEU A 173 -6.90 1.41 7.67
C LEU A 173 -7.67 2.17 8.75
N HIS A 174 -8.89 2.65 8.47
CA HIS A 174 -9.63 3.54 9.35
C HIS A 174 -9.83 3.03 10.79
N PRO A 175 -10.13 1.75 11.05
CA PRO A 175 -10.22 1.23 12.42
C PRO A 175 -8.94 1.39 13.24
N ILE A 176 -7.78 1.45 12.57
CA ILE A 176 -6.45 1.56 13.20
C ILE A 176 -6.01 3.03 13.27
N MET A 177 -6.14 3.76 12.17
CA MET A 177 -5.65 5.14 11.99
C MET A 177 -6.80 6.09 11.58
N PRO A 178 -7.78 6.36 12.48
CA PRO A 178 -9.03 7.03 12.09
C PRO A 178 -8.86 8.49 11.68
N HIS A 179 -7.87 9.21 12.20
CA HIS A 179 -7.78 10.67 11.98
C HIS A 179 -7.24 10.97 10.58
N ILE A 180 -6.08 10.41 10.21
CA ILE A 180 -5.48 10.66 8.90
C ILE A 180 -6.32 10.09 7.76
N THR A 181 -6.96 8.93 7.98
CA THR A 181 -7.78 8.30 6.94
C THR A 181 -9.06 9.07 6.68
N GLU A 182 -9.72 9.60 7.71
CA GLU A 182 -10.91 10.45 7.56
C GLU A 182 -10.57 11.74 6.82
N GLU A 183 -9.50 12.43 7.22
CA GLU A 183 -9.07 13.69 6.60
C GLU A 183 -8.83 13.52 5.11
N ILE A 184 -8.01 12.53 4.72
CA ILE A 184 -7.72 12.24 3.32
C ILE A 184 -8.98 11.87 2.55
N TRP A 185 -9.87 11.09 3.16
CA TRP A 185 -11.08 10.63 2.50
C TRP A 185 -12.06 11.76 2.21
N GLN A 186 -12.19 12.73 3.12
CA GLN A 186 -13.01 13.93 2.89
C GLN A 186 -12.42 14.77 1.75
N ASP A 187 -11.10 14.92 1.68
CA ASP A 187 -10.42 15.63 0.60
C ASP A 187 -10.66 14.95 -0.76
N ILE A 188 -10.57 13.61 -0.84
CA ILE A 188 -10.84 12.86 -2.08
C ILE A 188 -12.28 13.08 -2.54
N LYS A 189 -13.25 13.07 -1.62
CA LYS A 189 -14.65 13.36 -1.92
C LYS A 189 -14.83 14.74 -2.53
N ALA A 190 -14.17 15.73 -1.95
CA ALA A 190 -14.28 17.12 -2.38
C ALA A 190 -13.69 17.35 -3.79
N ILE A 191 -12.53 16.73 -4.08
CA ILE A 191 -11.80 16.92 -5.35
C ILE A 191 -12.46 16.17 -6.51
N SER A 192 -12.88 14.94 -6.29
CA SER A 192 -13.30 14.04 -7.38
C SER A 192 -14.82 14.08 -7.66
N GLY A 193 -15.58 14.90 -6.94
CA GLY A 193 -17.04 14.84 -6.97
C GLY A 193 -17.62 13.50 -6.49
N PHE A 194 -16.77 12.61 -5.99
CA PHE A 194 -17.10 11.28 -5.48
C PHE A 194 -18.13 11.31 -4.33
N GLY A 195 -18.30 12.45 -3.67
CA GLY A 195 -19.28 12.65 -2.61
C GLY A 195 -20.62 13.24 -3.09
N ALA A 196 -20.78 13.46 -4.39
CA ALA A 196 -22.03 14.01 -4.95
C ALA A 196 -23.13 12.96 -5.10
N ASP A 197 -22.77 11.67 -5.08
CA ASP A 197 -23.75 10.58 -5.13
C ASP A 197 -24.36 10.36 -3.73
N GLU A 198 -25.68 10.21 -3.67
CA GLU A 198 -26.41 10.02 -2.40
C GLU A 198 -25.99 8.79 -1.60
N ASP A 199 -25.34 7.81 -2.27
CA ASP A 199 -24.88 6.55 -1.65
C ASP A 199 -23.49 6.64 -0.98
N VAL A 200 -22.80 7.78 -1.09
CA VAL A 200 -21.49 7.94 -0.44
C VAL A 200 -21.68 8.39 1.01
N PRO A 201 -21.17 7.63 1.99
CA PRO A 201 -21.33 7.96 3.41
C PRO A 201 -20.78 9.35 3.76
N SER A 202 -21.37 10.00 4.78
CA SER A 202 -20.88 11.29 5.26
C SER A 202 -19.51 11.22 5.92
N ALA A 203 -19.18 10.08 6.54
CA ALA A 203 -17.92 9.82 7.22
C ALA A 203 -17.42 8.40 6.94
N LEU A 204 -16.11 8.20 6.99
CA LEU A 204 -15.47 6.91 6.70
C LEU A 204 -15.86 5.83 7.71
N ILE A 205 -16.10 6.21 8.97
CA ILE A 205 -16.50 5.28 10.04
C ILE A 205 -17.80 4.52 9.76
N ILE A 206 -18.68 5.09 8.95
CA ILE A 206 -19.95 4.44 8.57
C ILE A 206 -19.92 3.88 7.15
N ALA A 207 -18.78 3.96 6.47
CA ALA A 207 -18.60 3.39 5.15
C ALA A 207 -18.54 1.86 5.21
N ASN A 208 -18.98 1.21 4.15
CA ASN A 208 -18.87 -0.25 4.02
C ASN A 208 -17.40 -0.66 4.06
N PHE A 209 -17.11 -1.65 4.92
CA PHE A 209 -15.78 -2.23 5.00
C PHE A 209 -15.50 -3.10 3.76
N PRO A 210 -14.32 -2.98 3.11
CA PRO A 210 -13.99 -3.74 1.92
C PRO A 210 -14.03 -5.26 2.15
N LYS A 211 -14.53 -5.97 1.15
CA LYS A 211 -14.58 -7.44 1.14
C LYS A 211 -13.99 -7.94 -0.16
N TYR A 212 -13.60 -9.21 -0.17
CA TYR A 212 -13.23 -9.89 -1.40
C TYR A 212 -14.38 -9.89 -2.40
N ASP A 213 -14.05 -9.62 -3.67
CA ASP A 213 -15.00 -9.59 -4.78
C ASP A 213 -14.36 -10.29 -6.00
N GLU A 214 -15.03 -11.34 -6.50
CA GLU A 214 -14.59 -12.11 -7.67
C GLU A 214 -14.39 -11.24 -8.92
N GLU A 215 -15.08 -10.11 -9.01
CA GLU A 215 -14.92 -9.19 -10.15
C GLU A 215 -13.53 -8.57 -10.26
N TRP A 216 -12.79 -8.50 -9.15
CA TRP A 216 -11.44 -7.95 -9.06
C TRP A 216 -10.36 -9.02 -8.88
N ALA A 217 -10.70 -10.29 -9.12
CA ALA A 217 -9.75 -11.40 -9.08
C ALA A 217 -9.05 -11.56 -10.43
N PHE A 218 -7.75 -11.24 -10.47
CA PHE A 218 -6.87 -11.37 -11.64
C PHE A 218 -5.61 -12.17 -11.30
N PRO A 219 -5.73 -13.44 -10.85
CA PRO A 219 -4.59 -14.20 -10.34
C PRO A 219 -3.51 -14.45 -11.40
N LYS A 220 -3.92 -14.64 -12.65
CA LYS A 220 -2.99 -14.85 -13.77
C LYS A 220 -2.15 -13.60 -14.04
N GLU A 221 -2.79 -12.44 -14.12
CA GLU A 221 -2.11 -11.17 -14.33
C GLU A 221 -1.23 -10.79 -13.13
N ALA A 222 -1.63 -11.18 -11.93
CA ALA A 222 -0.82 -11.00 -10.73
C ALA A 222 0.47 -11.85 -10.78
N GLU A 223 0.40 -13.09 -11.24
CA GLU A 223 1.55 -13.95 -11.45
C GLU A 223 2.50 -13.41 -12.54
N GLU A 224 1.94 -12.94 -13.65
CA GLU A 224 2.69 -12.31 -14.74
C GLU A 224 3.45 -11.06 -14.25
N MET A 225 2.82 -10.21 -13.44
CA MET A 225 3.49 -9.04 -12.86
C MET A 225 4.55 -9.40 -11.81
N ASN A 226 4.41 -10.50 -11.08
CA ASN A 226 5.44 -10.96 -10.16
C ASN A 226 6.76 -11.26 -10.88
N LEU A 227 6.71 -11.91 -12.06
CA LEU A 227 7.89 -12.13 -12.91
C LEU A 227 8.58 -10.80 -13.26
N VAL A 228 7.80 -9.80 -13.62
CA VAL A 228 8.31 -8.46 -13.96
C VAL A 228 9.00 -7.82 -12.76
N PHE A 229 8.37 -7.85 -11.60
CA PHE A 229 8.95 -7.25 -10.39
C PHE A 229 10.21 -7.96 -9.93
N GLU A 230 10.27 -9.28 -10.03
CA GLU A 230 11.49 -10.04 -9.73
C GLU A 230 12.62 -9.67 -10.70
N THR A 231 12.31 -9.47 -11.97
CA THR A 231 13.29 -9.00 -12.97
C THR A 231 13.79 -7.59 -12.63
N ILE A 232 12.90 -6.65 -12.32
CA ILE A 232 13.29 -5.29 -11.92
C ILE A 232 14.11 -5.30 -10.63
N LYS A 233 13.73 -6.10 -9.63
CA LYS A 233 14.51 -6.26 -8.39
C LYS A 233 15.90 -6.82 -8.68
N SER A 234 16.00 -7.85 -9.52
CA SER A 234 17.27 -8.46 -9.92
C SER A 234 18.18 -7.45 -10.60
N LEU A 235 17.65 -6.66 -11.54
CA LEU A 235 18.41 -5.58 -12.20
C LEU A 235 18.90 -4.53 -11.19
N ARG A 236 18.05 -4.12 -10.24
CA ARG A 236 18.44 -3.18 -9.18
C ARG A 236 19.56 -3.75 -8.29
N ASN A 237 19.46 -5.03 -7.93
CA ASN A 237 20.47 -5.72 -7.11
C ASN A 237 21.81 -5.83 -7.84
N VAL A 238 21.82 -6.18 -9.13
CA VAL A 238 23.02 -6.18 -9.95
C VAL A 238 23.67 -4.80 -10.01
N ARG A 239 22.88 -3.76 -10.27
CA ARG A 239 23.36 -2.37 -10.25
C ARG A 239 24.01 -2.00 -8.92
N GLN A 240 23.39 -2.38 -7.80
CA GLN A 240 23.94 -2.14 -6.47
C GLN A 240 25.25 -2.90 -6.24
N SER A 241 25.33 -4.17 -6.64
CA SER A 241 26.50 -5.02 -6.47
C SER A 241 27.72 -4.48 -7.24
N PHE A 242 27.49 -3.85 -8.40
CA PHE A 242 28.52 -3.22 -9.21
C PHE A 242 28.72 -1.73 -8.91
N ASN A 243 28.08 -1.18 -7.85
CA ASN A 243 28.13 0.22 -7.48
C ASN A 243 27.80 1.19 -8.63
N ILE A 244 26.86 0.80 -9.51
CA ILE A 244 26.42 1.65 -10.61
C ILE A 244 25.62 2.82 -10.04
N PRO A 245 26.02 4.08 -10.33
CA PRO A 245 25.29 5.26 -9.82
C PRO A 245 23.82 5.23 -10.19
N THR A 246 22.96 5.74 -9.31
CA THR A 246 21.50 5.82 -9.55
C THR A 246 21.11 6.69 -10.73
N SER A 247 21.99 7.62 -11.13
CA SER A 247 21.83 8.50 -12.30
C SER A 247 22.20 7.83 -13.62
N ALA A 248 23.04 6.78 -13.60
CA ALA A 248 23.48 6.09 -14.82
C ALA A 248 22.40 5.12 -15.31
N THR A 249 22.29 4.96 -16.62
CA THR A 249 21.48 3.92 -17.26
C THR A 249 22.35 2.75 -17.71
N VAL A 250 21.76 1.58 -17.93
CA VAL A 250 22.43 0.37 -18.41
C VAL A 250 21.64 -0.22 -19.58
N ASP A 251 22.35 -0.93 -20.47
CA ASP A 251 21.73 -1.75 -21.50
C ASP A 251 21.56 -3.17 -20.97
N VAL A 252 20.45 -3.82 -21.31
CA VAL A 252 20.08 -5.14 -20.79
C VAL A 252 19.70 -6.07 -21.93
N GLU A 253 20.19 -7.30 -21.89
CA GLU A 253 19.71 -8.40 -22.71
C GLU A 253 18.83 -9.30 -21.83
N ILE A 254 17.55 -9.47 -22.23
CA ILE A 254 16.63 -10.41 -21.61
C ILE A 254 16.53 -11.65 -22.48
N ARG A 255 16.96 -12.78 -21.93
CA ARG A 255 16.84 -14.07 -22.63
C ARG A 255 15.53 -14.71 -22.24
N THR A 256 14.62 -14.77 -23.17
CA THR A 256 13.25 -15.24 -22.94
C THR A 256 12.60 -15.60 -24.27
N GLU A 257 11.56 -16.43 -24.22
CA GLU A 257 10.79 -16.83 -25.39
C GLU A 257 9.28 -16.93 -25.08
N GLY A 258 8.50 -17.08 -26.12
CA GLY A 258 7.06 -17.32 -26.00
C GLY A 258 6.34 -16.19 -25.27
N LYS A 259 5.43 -16.57 -24.36
CA LYS A 259 4.55 -15.65 -23.63
C LYS A 259 5.29 -14.66 -22.74
N GLU A 260 6.41 -15.07 -22.15
CA GLU A 260 7.19 -14.16 -21.28
C GLU A 260 7.75 -12.98 -22.08
N LYS A 261 8.16 -13.20 -23.33
CA LYS A 261 8.61 -12.13 -24.21
C LYS A 261 7.49 -11.12 -24.51
N GLU A 262 6.25 -11.60 -24.67
CA GLU A 262 5.09 -10.72 -24.86
C GLU A 262 4.82 -9.87 -23.63
N ILE A 263 4.89 -10.47 -22.42
CA ILE A 263 4.73 -9.77 -21.15
C ILE A 263 5.78 -8.67 -21.02
N PHE A 264 7.07 -8.98 -21.21
CA PHE A 264 8.14 -7.98 -21.14
C PHE A 264 7.99 -6.86 -22.16
N GLY A 265 7.51 -7.17 -23.37
CA GLY A 265 7.21 -6.17 -24.39
C GLY A 265 6.09 -5.19 -23.98
N GLU A 266 5.03 -5.70 -23.35
CA GLU A 266 3.92 -4.86 -22.86
C GLU A 266 4.35 -3.87 -21.78
N ILE A 267 5.30 -4.29 -20.92
CA ILE A 267 5.71 -3.51 -19.74
C ILE A 267 7.11 -2.87 -19.88
N GLU A 268 7.70 -2.90 -21.07
CA GLU A 268 9.06 -2.43 -21.33
C GLU A 268 9.30 -1.00 -20.82
N ALA A 269 8.34 -0.10 -21.04
CA ALA A 269 8.42 1.29 -20.55
C ALA A 269 8.58 1.39 -19.02
N TYR A 270 8.01 0.43 -18.27
CA TYR A 270 8.14 0.40 -16.81
C TYR A 270 9.53 -0.08 -16.39
N ILE A 271 10.10 -1.07 -17.09
CA ILE A 271 11.46 -1.55 -16.84
C ILE A 271 12.46 -0.43 -17.11
N HIS A 272 12.35 0.28 -18.23
CA HIS A 272 13.19 1.44 -18.54
C HIS A 272 13.21 2.44 -17.40
N ARG A 273 12.05 2.81 -16.87
CA ARG A 273 11.96 3.82 -15.82
C ARG A 273 12.37 3.29 -14.45
N LEU A 274 11.88 2.11 -14.06
CA LEU A 274 12.02 1.61 -12.69
C LEU A 274 13.39 0.97 -12.44
N ALA A 275 14.03 0.37 -13.46
CA ALA A 275 15.35 -0.20 -13.37
C ALA A 275 16.45 0.69 -13.96
N LYS A 276 16.12 1.89 -14.50
CA LYS A 276 17.07 2.78 -15.17
C LYS A 276 17.79 2.09 -16.32
N VAL A 277 17.05 1.42 -17.18
CA VAL A 277 17.52 0.74 -18.38
C VAL A 277 17.44 1.70 -19.57
N ASN A 278 18.47 1.72 -20.42
CA ASN A 278 18.51 2.52 -21.64
C ASN A 278 18.00 1.72 -22.85
N ASN A 279 18.56 0.52 -23.10
CA ASN A 279 18.09 -0.37 -24.15
C ASN A 279 17.79 -1.76 -23.57
N ILE A 280 16.75 -2.38 -24.12
CA ILE A 280 16.42 -3.78 -23.86
C ILE A 280 16.51 -4.53 -25.19
N THR A 281 17.31 -5.58 -25.22
CA THR A 281 17.35 -6.53 -26.33
C THR A 281 16.83 -7.88 -25.86
N TYR A 282 16.16 -8.59 -26.77
CA TYR A 282 15.62 -9.90 -26.46
C TYR A 282 16.36 -10.97 -27.26
N ALA A 283 16.84 -12.00 -26.57
CA ALA A 283 17.45 -13.18 -27.14
C ALA A 283 16.66 -14.43 -26.77
N ASN A 284 16.74 -15.48 -27.56
CA ASN A 284 16.16 -16.77 -27.21
C ASN A 284 16.98 -17.45 -26.10
N LEU A 285 16.32 -18.36 -25.37
CA LEU A 285 16.99 -19.25 -24.45
C LEU A 285 17.87 -20.21 -25.29
N ASP A 286 19.18 -20.31 -24.98
CA ASP A 286 20.10 -21.26 -25.60
C ASP A 286 19.91 -22.66 -25.04
#